data_f97cb47199b1d8e3a2e973393b7741ab
#
_entry.id   f97cb47199b1d8e3a2e973393b7741ab
#
_cell.length_a   1.000
_cell.length_b   1.000
_cell.length_c   1.000
_cell.angle_alpha   90.00
_cell.angle_beta   90.00
_cell.angle_gamma   90.00
#
_symmetry.space_group_name_H-M   'P 1'
#
loop_
_entity.id
_entity.type
_entity.pdbx_description
1 polymer ?
#
loop_
_entity_poly.entity_id
_entity_poly.type
_entity_poly.pdbx_seq_one_letter_code
_entity_poly.pdbx_strand_id
1 'polypeptide(L)'
;MSHFDWFRKTLLGRTLLFIALVVASGAAALAVIARYYAGVAAERAYDQLLAGAVIQVAEDLYVQGGVLALNPPVAALSSLSRYDLVYYRVLDSRGVVVAGYGDLPVPANVAAARQGPEFANGTFQHERIRTATIARYLPEQQTGGWALVTVAQTTHARQQLTNDMSFKVWTLILVMTLLALGASGLAIQRGLRPLARVETVIAARDPADLRPVEHETPREIDAIVGAINGLIGRLAERMTSMQRFIADAAHQMRTPLARLDAQIELLSGETRPERFTERLDAVRATCADVGRLTGQLLSHAMVIHRTEAVPLQPVDLVRLAREGLGRAIPLAGDHDVEVSFDSELAQAWIAGDPISLQEALSNVLHNALLHGHADRIAVNVETSPHALTIKIRDNGQGIPRELWEAALRPFERFSLDGKAQPSGSGLGLAIVQAVMTAHRGDVGFDLPATGGFVVTLTFPQPDSPVVPAVGQRP
;
A
#
# COMPACT_ATOMS: atom_id res chain seq x y z
N MET A 1 -16.13 24.16 8.73
CA MET A 1 -16.04 22.71 8.57
C MET A 1 -16.49 22.07 9.88
N SER A 2 -17.57 21.32 9.88
CA SER A 2 -18.10 20.70 11.11
C SER A 2 -17.11 19.65 11.63
N HIS A 3 -17.01 19.52 12.96
CA HIS A 3 -16.17 18.50 13.61
C HIS A 3 -16.43 17.08 13.09
N PHE A 4 -17.61 16.83 12.54
CA PHE A 4 -18.02 15.53 11.97
C PHE A 4 -17.35 15.19 10.62
N ASP A 5 -17.02 16.19 9.80
CA ASP A 5 -16.32 16.01 8.52
C ASP A 5 -14.84 15.62 8.70
N TRP A 6 -14.23 16.05 9.81
CA TRP A 6 -12.86 15.67 10.15
C TRP A 6 -12.73 14.18 10.46
N PHE A 7 -13.69 13.60 11.22
CA PHE A 7 -13.70 12.16 11.54
C PHE A 7 -13.85 11.26 10.30
N ARG A 8 -14.54 11.71 9.26
CA ARG A 8 -14.73 10.92 8.03
C ARG A 8 -13.57 11.02 7.05
N LYS A 9 -12.80 12.10 7.05
CA LYS A 9 -11.76 12.39 6.06
C LYS A 9 -10.35 12.02 6.53
N THR A 10 -10.11 11.87 7.82
CA THR A 10 -8.80 11.51 8.35
C THR A 10 -8.71 10.03 8.71
N LEU A 11 -7.55 9.42 8.48
CA LEU A 11 -7.28 8.03 8.84
C LEU A 11 -7.41 7.83 10.36
N LEU A 12 -6.94 8.80 11.13
CA LEU A 12 -7.05 8.87 12.59
C LEU A 12 -8.53 8.90 13.02
N GLY A 13 -9.37 9.70 12.38
CA GLY A 13 -10.80 9.77 12.70
C GLY A 13 -11.52 8.46 12.41
N ARG A 14 -11.23 7.80 11.30
CA ARG A 14 -11.84 6.50 10.94
C ARG A 14 -11.43 5.40 11.92
N THR A 15 -10.16 5.31 12.29
CA THR A 15 -9.69 4.30 13.24
C THR A 15 -10.26 4.53 14.65
N LEU A 16 -10.32 5.78 15.13
CA LEU A 16 -10.95 6.12 16.39
C LEU A 16 -12.44 5.78 16.39
N LEU A 17 -13.17 6.09 15.32
CA LEU A 17 -14.60 5.76 15.19
C LEU A 17 -14.83 4.24 15.23
N PHE A 18 -14.01 3.48 14.52
CA PHE A 18 -14.10 2.02 14.51
C PHE A 18 -13.84 1.44 15.91
N ILE A 19 -12.77 1.87 16.58
CA ILE A 19 -12.45 1.45 17.94
C ILE A 19 -13.58 1.84 18.91
N ALA A 20 -14.09 3.05 18.80
CA ALA A 20 -15.20 3.52 19.64
C ALA A 20 -16.45 2.65 19.46
N LEU A 21 -16.78 2.28 18.23
CA LEU A 21 -17.93 1.41 17.94
C LEU A 21 -17.74 0.00 18.52
N VAL A 22 -16.54 -0.59 18.36
CA VAL A 22 -16.23 -1.92 18.89
C VAL A 22 -16.27 -1.90 20.42
N VAL A 23 -15.63 -0.92 21.05
CA VAL A 23 -15.61 -0.79 22.52
C VAL A 23 -17.00 -0.53 23.07
N ALA A 24 -17.79 0.35 22.43
CA ALA A 24 -19.15 0.64 22.85
C ALA A 24 -20.08 -0.59 22.73
N SER A 25 -19.99 -1.34 21.62
CA SER A 25 -20.76 -2.59 21.45
C SER A 25 -20.41 -3.66 22.49
N GLY A 26 -19.11 -3.82 22.78
CA GLY A 26 -18.65 -4.71 23.84
C GLY A 26 -19.12 -4.28 25.23
N ALA A 27 -19.05 -2.99 25.54
CA ALA A 27 -19.55 -2.43 26.78
C ALA A 27 -21.09 -2.63 26.93
N ALA A 28 -21.87 -2.41 25.86
CA ALA A 28 -23.30 -2.67 25.86
C ALA A 28 -23.64 -4.14 26.11
N ALA A 29 -22.92 -5.06 25.45
CA ALA A 29 -23.10 -6.49 25.66
C ALA A 29 -22.78 -6.88 27.11
N LEU A 30 -21.67 -6.43 27.66
CA LEU A 30 -21.29 -6.67 29.07
C LEU A 30 -22.34 -6.14 30.04
N ALA A 31 -22.90 -4.94 29.78
CA ALA A 31 -23.90 -4.33 30.61
C ALA A 31 -25.21 -5.16 30.64
N VAL A 32 -25.64 -5.69 29.48
CA VAL A 32 -26.82 -6.57 29.39
C VAL A 32 -26.58 -7.87 30.16
N ILE A 33 -25.41 -8.51 29.96
CA ILE A 33 -25.01 -9.72 30.64
C ILE A 33 -24.96 -9.53 32.17
N ALA A 34 -24.32 -8.44 32.61
CA ALA A 34 -24.23 -8.11 34.03
C ALA A 34 -25.60 -7.91 34.70
N ARG A 35 -26.52 -7.21 34.02
CA ARG A 35 -27.89 -7.03 34.47
C ARG A 35 -28.64 -8.37 34.59
N TYR A 36 -28.51 -9.24 33.62
CA TYR A 36 -29.11 -10.58 33.63
C TYR A 36 -28.60 -11.39 34.84
N TYR A 37 -27.29 -11.47 35.02
CA TYR A 37 -26.73 -12.24 36.15
C TYR A 37 -27.03 -11.64 37.51
N ALA A 38 -27.06 -10.31 37.62
CA ALA A 38 -27.45 -9.63 38.84
C ALA A 38 -28.90 -9.99 39.22
N GLY A 39 -29.81 -10.04 38.23
CA GLY A 39 -31.18 -10.47 38.45
C GLY A 39 -31.31 -11.92 38.92
N VAL A 40 -30.62 -12.84 38.25
CA VAL A 40 -30.62 -14.26 38.62
C VAL A 40 -30.02 -14.49 40.01
N ALA A 41 -28.92 -13.80 40.35
CA ALA A 41 -28.28 -13.91 41.66
C ALA A 41 -29.22 -13.38 42.79
N ALA A 42 -29.85 -12.23 42.57
CA ALA A 42 -30.82 -11.68 43.51
C ALA A 42 -32.02 -12.64 43.68
N GLU A 43 -32.54 -13.19 42.56
CA GLU A 43 -33.66 -14.17 42.63
C GLU A 43 -33.31 -15.36 43.48
N ARG A 44 -32.17 -16.00 43.25
CA ARG A 44 -31.75 -17.18 44.04
C ARG A 44 -31.56 -16.87 45.53
N ALA A 45 -30.93 -15.71 45.83
CA ALA A 45 -30.70 -15.31 47.22
C ALA A 45 -32.00 -15.07 47.98
N TYR A 46 -32.98 -14.36 47.36
CA TYR A 46 -34.26 -14.09 47.99
C TYR A 46 -35.15 -15.36 48.07
N ASP A 47 -35.14 -16.23 47.06
CA ASP A 47 -35.83 -17.50 47.09
C ASP A 47 -35.32 -18.43 48.22
N GLN A 48 -33.99 -18.42 48.48
CA GLN A 48 -33.42 -19.16 49.63
C GLN A 48 -33.91 -18.62 50.99
N LEU A 49 -33.94 -17.28 51.15
CA LEU A 49 -34.46 -16.68 52.39
C LEU A 49 -35.96 -16.99 52.57
N LEU A 50 -36.73 -16.92 51.51
CA LEU A 50 -38.14 -17.21 51.51
C LEU A 50 -38.44 -18.71 51.80
N ALA A 51 -37.59 -19.61 51.21
CA ALA A 51 -37.62 -21.05 51.55
C ALA A 51 -37.36 -21.34 53.04
N GLY A 52 -36.32 -20.70 53.58
CA GLY A 52 -36.05 -20.84 55.03
C GLY A 52 -37.21 -20.39 55.90
N ALA A 53 -37.81 -19.25 55.56
CA ALA A 53 -38.97 -18.72 56.30
C ALA A 53 -40.19 -19.61 56.20
N VAL A 54 -40.57 -20.12 55.01
CA VAL A 54 -41.76 -20.98 54.85
C VAL A 54 -41.59 -22.32 55.56
N ILE A 55 -40.36 -22.89 55.58
CA ILE A 55 -40.05 -24.08 56.32
C ILE A 55 -40.20 -23.84 57.82
N GLN A 56 -39.62 -22.74 58.33
CA GLN A 56 -39.72 -22.39 59.74
C GLN A 56 -41.19 -22.18 60.20
N VAL A 57 -41.99 -21.42 59.38
CA VAL A 57 -43.42 -21.27 59.68
C VAL A 57 -44.15 -22.62 59.66
N ALA A 58 -43.77 -23.51 58.74
CA ALA A 58 -44.32 -24.86 58.71
C ALA A 58 -43.96 -25.71 59.94
N GLU A 59 -42.74 -25.51 60.50
CA GLU A 59 -42.27 -26.20 61.73
C GLU A 59 -42.98 -25.68 63.00
N ASP A 60 -43.40 -24.39 63.00
CA ASP A 60 -44.11 -23.77 64.12
C ASP A 60 -45.61 -24.14 64.14
N LEU A 61 -46.10 -25.02 63.25
CA LEU A 61 -47.44 -25.57 63.25
C LEU A 61 -47.56 -26.67 64.30
N TYR A 62 -48.60 -26.63 65.14
CA TYR A 62 -48.91 -27.71 66.14
C TYR A 62 -50.43 -27.97 66.12
N VAL A 63 -50.81 -29.12 66.67
CA VAL A 63 -52.22 -29.52 66.80
C VAL A 63 -52.59 -29.45 68.26
N GLN A 64 -53.63 -28.71 68.61
CA GLN A 64 -54.16 -28.66 69.99
C GLN A 64 -55.65 -28.99 69.93
N GLY A 65 -55.99 -30.05 70.62
CA GLY A 65 -57.39 -30.53 70.68
C GLY A 65 -57.95 -30.98 69.34
N GLY A 66 -57.09 -31.44 68.42
CA GLY A 66 -57.48 -31.88 67.08
C GLY A 66 -57.62 -30.71 66.09
N VAL A 67 -57.37 -29.46 66.48
CA VAL A 67 -57.45 -28.28 65.65
C VAL A 67 -56.00 -27.78 65.37
N LEU A 68 -55.74 -27.46 64.11
CA LEU A 68 -54.46 -26.86 63.68
C LEU A 68 -54.32 -25.46 64.27
N ALA A 69 -53.19 -25.19 64.91
CA ALA A 69 -52.80 -23.88 65.43
C ALA A 69 -51.38 -23.50 64.98
N LEU A 70 -51.11 -22.21 64.92
CA LEU A 70 -49.82 -21.67 64.56
C LEU A 70 -49.29 -20.87 65.74
N ASN A 71 -48.05 -21.15 66.21
CA ASN A 71 -47.37 -20.24 67.12
C ASN A 71 -46.94 -19.00 66.28
N PRO A 72 -47.14 -17.73 66.78
CA PRO A 72 -46.84 -16.55 65.97
C PRO A 72 -45.41 -16.62 65.39
N PRO A 73 -45.24 -16.63 64.04
CA PRO A 73 -43.91 -16.84 63.46
C PRO A 73 -43.13 -15.56 63.36
N VAL A 74 -42.99 -14.84 64.45
CA VAL A 74 -42.34 -13.49 64.50
C VAL A 74 -40.89 -13.55 64.07
N ALA A 75 -40.14 -14.59 64.45
CA ALA A 75 -38.75 -14.75 64.15
C ALA A 75 -38.52 -15.05 62.66
N ALA A 76 -39.34 -15.94 62.05
CA ALA A 76 -39.29 -16.28 60.65
C ALA A 76 -39.61 -15.10 59.75
N LEU A 77 -40.61 -14.32 60.08
CA LEU A 77 -41.07 -13.18 59.27
C LEU A 77 -40.22 -11.95 59.48
N SER A 78 -39.61 -11.74 60.64
CA SER A 78 -38.77 -10.54 60.94
C SER A 78 -37.52 -10.49 60.05
N SER A 79 -36.96 -11.63 59.66
CA SER A 79 -35.81 -11.68 58.76
C SER A 79 -36.14 -11.19 57.34
N LEU A 80 -37.37 -11.39 56.86
CA LEU A 80 -37.87 -11.00 55.56
C LEU A 80 -38.48 -9.58 55.56
N SER A 81 -39.01 -9.09 56.71
CA SER A 81 -39.78 -7.83 56.82
C SER A 81 -38.90 -6.58 56.89
N ARG A 82 -37.58 -6.67 56.79
CA ARG A 82 -36.70 -5.51 56.99
C ARG A 82 -36.81 -4.47 55.85
N TYR A 83 -37.17 -4.88 54.65
CA TYR A 83 -37.25 -4.03 53.46
C TYR A 83 -38.47 -4.30 52.56
N ASP A 84 -39.21 -5.41 52.84
CA ASP A 84 -40.33 -5.85 52.05
C ASP A 84 -41.51 -6.16 52.99
N LEU A 85 -42.76 -6.03 52.45
CA LEU A 85 -43.92 -6.50 53.14
C LEU A 85 -44.04 -8.02 53.06
N VAL A 86 -44.29 -8.63 54.16
CA VAL A 86 -44.37 -10.12 54.26
C VAL A 86 -45.77 -10.49 54.63
N TYR A 87 -46.31 -11.43 53.88
CA TYR A 87 -47.65 -11.99 54.12
C TYR A 87 -47.52 -13.52 54.30
N TYR A 88 -48.43 -14.08 55.06
CA TYR A 88 -48.48 -15.53 55.19
C TYR A 88 -49.90 -16.03 55.22
N ARG A 89 -50.08 -17.30 54.90
CA ARG A 89 -51.35 -18.03 55.00
C ARG A 89 -51.05 -19.48 55.35
N VAL A 90 -51.88 -20.01 56.27
CA VAL A 90 -51.92 -21.42 56.62
C VAL A 90 -53.28 -21.98 56.37
N LEU A 91 -53.35 -23.06 55.56
CA LEU A 91 -54.58 -23.81 55.30
C LEU A 91 -54.49 -25.19 55.98
N ASP A 92 -55.61 -25.62 56.50
CA ASP A 92 -55.74 -26.99 56.99
C ASP A 92 -55.95 -28.01 55.84
N SER A 93 -56.07 -29.30 56.16
CA SER A 93 -56.25 -30.37 55.19
C SER A 93 -57.56 -30.24 54.39
N ARG A 94 -58.52 -29.43 54.82
CA ARG A 94 -59.80 -29.15 54.15
C ARG A 94 -59.81 -27.86 53.37
N GLY A 95 -58.68 -27.15 53.38
CA GLY A 95 -58.52 -25.85 52.66
C GLY A 95 -59.07 -24.67 53.45
N VAL A 96 -59.35 -24.83 54.75
CA VAL A 96 -59.82 -23.75 55.61
C VAL A 96 -58.63 -22.94 56.08
N VAL A 97 -58.73 -21.59 56.08
CA VAL A 97 -57.69 -20.66 56.56
C VAL A 97 -57.63 -20.76 58.08
N VAL A 98 -56.46 -21.21 58.59
CA VAL A 98 -56.18 -21.32 60.03
C VAL A 98 -55.56 -20.03 60.56
N ALA A 99 -54.70 -19.43 59.78
CA ALA A 99 -53.99 -18.20 60.14
C ALA A 99 -53.55 -17.40 58.89
N GLY A 100 -53.43 -16.07 59.03
CA GLY A 100 -52.92 -15.19 57.97
C GLY A 100 -53.99 -14.67 57.01
N TYR A 101 -53.55 -14.33 55.81
CA TYR A 101 -54.38 -13.65 54.81
C TYR A 101 -55.10 -14.64 53.88
N GLY A 102 -56.43 -14.68 53.96
CA GLY A 102 -57.26 -15.64 53.22
C GLY A 102 -57.13 -15.50 51.67
N ASP A 103 -56.99 -14.29 51.18
CA ASP A 103 -56.93 -13.98 49.77
C ASP A 103 -55.52 -14.12 49.12
N LEU A 104 -54.53 -14.59 49.89
CA LEU A 104 -53.18 -14.79 49.34
C LEU A 104 -53.22 -15.90 48.28
N PRO A 105 -52.66 -15.69 47.05
CA PRO A 105 -52.70 -16.68 45.99
C PRO A 105 -52.02 -17.99 46.40
N VAL A 106 -52.67 -19.12 45.99
CA VAL A 106 -52.13 -20.47 46.17
C VAL A 106 -51.34 -20.86 44.92
N PRO A 107 -50.22 -21.60 45.01
CA PRO A 107 -49.58 -22.14 43.85
C PRO A 107 -50.47 -23.11 43.10
N ALA A 108 -50.34 -23.14 41.78
CA ALA A 108 -51.14 -24.02 40.93
C ALA A 108 -50.87 -25.52 41.16
N ASN A 109 -49.66 -25.86 41.67
CA ASN A 109 -49.21 -27.24 41.87
C ASN A 109 -48.98 -27.55 43.35
N VAL A 110 -50.08 -27.85 44.05
CA VAL A 110 -50.02 -28.26 45.46
C VAL A 110 -49.24 -29.58 45.67
N ALA A 111 -49.13 -30.44 44.67
CA ALA A 111 -48.41 -31.72 44.78
C ALA A 111 -46.90 -31.48 44.85
N ALA A 112 -46.35 -30.49 44.17
CA ALA A 112 -44.92 -30.13 44.26
C ALA A 112 -44.57 -29.60 45.67
N ALA A 113 -45.44 -28.84 46.30
CA ALA A 113 -45.24 -28.33 47.66
C ALA A 113 -45.07 -29.43 48.74
N ARG A 114 -45.42 -30.68 48.43
CA ARG A 114 -45.14 -31.85 49.31
C ARG A 114 -43.69 -32.34 49.30
N GLN A 115 -42.98 -32.00 48.21
CA GLN A 115 -41.60 -32.44 48.05
C GLN A 115 -40.59 -31.38 48.51
N GLY A 116 -41.02 -30.13 48.60
CA GLY A 116 -40.22 -29.01 49.04
C GLY A 116 -40.88 -27.65 48.78
N PRO A 117 -40.22 -26.54 49.10
CA PRO A 117 -40.79 -25.22 48.86
C PRO A 117 -40.99 -24.99 47.36
N GLU A 118 -42.22 -24.66 46.95
CA GLU A 118 -42.58 -24.27 45.57
C GLU A 118 -42.71 -22.78 45.49
N PHE A 119 -42.05 -22.19 44.48
CA PHE A 119 -42.03 -20.72 44.29
C PHE A 119 -42.93 -20.30 43.14
N ALA A 120 -43.73 -19.24 43.37
CA ALA A 120 -44.54 -18.64 42.35
C ALA A 120 -44.50 -17.11 42.40
N ASN A 121 -44.65 -16.48 41.24
CA ASN A 121 -44.87 -15.03 41.17
C ASN A 121 -46.37 -14.72 41.16
N GLY A 122 -46.76 -13.68 41.87
CA GLY A 122 -48.16 -13.27 41.97
C GLY A 122 -48.30 -11.77 42.21
N THR A 123 -49.55 -11.37 42.41
CA THR A 123 -49.90 -10.01 42.85
C THR A 123 -50.82 -10.12 44.05
N PHE A 124 -50.59 -9.33 45.08
CA PHE A 124 -51.42 -9.22 46.26
C PHE A 124 -51.47 -7.76 46.71
N GLN A 125 -52.65 -7.25 47.00
CA GLN A 125 -52.88 -5.85 47.40
C GLN A 125 -52.21 -4.84 46.42
N HIS A 126 -52.30 -5.09 45.10
CA HIS A 126 -51.69 -4.28 44.01
C HIS A 126 -50.17 -4.34 43.90
N GLU A 127 -49.50 -5.10 44.79
CA GLU A 127 -48.06 -5.28 44.83
C GLU A 127 -47.63 -6.56 44.16
N ARG A 128 -46.49 -6.57 43.50
CA ARG A 128 -45.86 -7.81 42.99
C ARG A 128 -45.25 -8.59 44.15
N ILE A 129 -45.65 -9.81 44.30
CA ILE A 129 -45.16 -10.72 45.35
C ILE A 129 -44.51 -11.95 44.78
N ARG A 130 -43.54 -12.47 45.53
CA ARG A 130 -42.98 -13.80 45.34
C ARG A 130 -43.49 -14.68 46.49
N THR A 131 -44.05 -15.82 46.19
CA THR A 131 -44.56 -16.78 47.20
C THR A 131 -43.68 -18.02 47.25
N ALA A 132 -43.50 -18.55 48.46
CA ALA A 132 -43.01 -19.91 48.67
C ALA A 132 -44.08 -20.70 49.44
N THR A 133 -44.42 -21.86 48.96
CA THR A 133 -45.43 -22.70 49.56
C THR A 133 -44.84 -24.10 49.86
N ILE A 134 -45.08 -24.61 51.05
CA ILE A 134 -44.73 -25.96 51.44
C ILE A 134 -45.95 -26.66 52.06
N ALA A 135 -46.05 -27.94 51.85
CA ALA A 135 -47.06 -28.77 52.50
C ALA A 135 -46.40 -29.62 53.60
N ARG A 136 -47.01 -29.55 54.80
CA ARG A 136 -46.57 -30.39 55.96
C ARG A 136 -47.66 -31.39 56.29
N TYR A 137 -47.28 -32.67 56.45
CA TYR A 137 -48.21 -33.71 56.89
C TYR A 137 -48.33 -33.68 58.40
N LEU A 138 -49.56 -33.61 58.88
CA LEU A 138 -49.86 -33.57 60.32
C LEU A 138 -50.79 -34.79 60.68
N PRO A 139 -50.24 -35.84 61.29
CA PRO A 139 -50.97 -37.07 61.63
C PRO A 139 -52.00 -36.87 62.73
N GLU A 140 -51.79 -35.85 63.58
CA GLU A 140 -52.59 -35.60 64.80
C GLU A 140 -53.88 -34.84 64.54
N GLN A 141 -54.19 -34.39 63.32
CA GLN A 141 -55.46 -33.86 62.96
C GLN A 141 -56.58 -34.91 62.97
N GLN A 142 -57.84 -34.52 63.29
CA GLN A 142 -59.01 -35.47 63.40
C GLN A 142 -59.20 -36.32 62.13
N THR A 143 -58.64 -35.95 60.98
CA THR A 143 -58.69 -36.68 59.73
C THR A 143 -57.32 -36.96 59.10
N GLY A 144 -56.19 -36.68 59.82
CA GLY A 144 -54.83 -36.74 59.29
C GLY A 144 -54.74 -36.09 57.90
N GLY A 145 -53.82 -35.15 57.72
CA GLY A 145 -53.80 -34.43 56.39
C GLY A 145 -52.63 -33.51 56.21
N TRP A 146 -52.60 -32.96 55.00
CA TRP A 146 -51.56 -32.02 54.60
C TRP A 146 -52.03 -30.58 54.87
N ALA A 147 -51.33 -29.88 55.78
CA ALA A 147 -51.44 -28.44 55.92
C ALA A 147 -50.60 -27.73 54.89
N LEU A 148 -51.12 -26.65 54.29
CA LEU A 148 -50.41 -25.86 53.31
C LEU A 148 -50.02 -24.54 53.95
N VAL A 149 -48.73 -24.26 53.93
CA VAL A 149 -48.14 -22.99 54.41
C VAL A 149 -47.60 -22.22 53.22
N THR A 150 -48.06 -20.99 53.06
CA THR A 150 -47.57 -20.06 52.03
C THR A 150 -47.03 -18.81 52.72
N VAL A 151 -45.79 -18.46 52.42
CA VAL A 151 -45.20 -17.15 52.77
C VAL A 151 -44.98 -16.36 51.48
N ALA A 152 -45.33 -15.11 51.49
CA ALA A 152 -45.18 -14.19 50.38
C ALA A 152 -44.39 -12.96 50.82
N GLN A 153 -43.59 -12.45 49.92
CA GLN A 153 -42.81 -11.25 50.15
C GLN A 153 -42.93 -10.34 48.93
N THR A 154 -43.03 -9.00 49.11
CA THR A 154 -42.94 -8.04 48.00
C THR A 154 -41.57 -8.07 47.36
N THR A 155 -41.46 -7.63 46.09
CA THR A 155 -40.22 -7.74 45.32
C THR A 155 -39.37 -6.45 45.32
N HIS A 156 -39.67 -5.47 46.23
CA HIS A 156 -39.02 -4.17 46.22
C HIS A 156 -37.55 -4.26 46.58
N ALA A 157 -37.17 -4.93 47.68
CA ALA A 157 -35.80 -5.08 48.08
C ALA A 157 -34.95 -5.82 47.04
N ARG A 158 -35.54 -6.84 46.40
CA ARG A 158 -34.90 -7.56 45.29
C ARG A 158 -34.62 -6.64 44.10
N GLN A 159 -35.60 -5.78 43.72
CA GLN A 159 -35.41 -4.82 42.63
C GLN A 159 -34.37 -3.77 42.98
N GLN A 160 -34.37 -3.25 44.20
CA GLN A 160 -33.36 -2.32 44.68
C GLN A 160 -31.96 -2.94 44.61
N LEU A 161 -31.77 -4.14 45.11
CA LEU A 161 -30.48 -4.83 45.06
C LEU A 161 -30.00 -5.02 43.62
N THR A 162 -30.90 -5.45 42.73
CA THR A 162 -30.56 -5.62 41.30
C THR A 162 -30.19 -4.33 40.67
N ASN A 163 -30.88 -3.21 40.97
CA ASN A 163 -30.61 -1.89 40.44
C ASN A 163 -29.28 -1.33 40.96
N ASP A 164 -29.00 -1.47 42.25
CA ASP A 164 -27.77 -1.01 42.88
C ASP A 164 -26.55 -1.76 42.33
N MET A 165 -26.66 -3.09 42.23
CA MET A 165 -25.58 -3.89 41.60
C MET A 165 -25.38 -3.52 40.16
N SER A 166 -26.46 -3.38 39.39
CA SER A 166 -26.39 -2.96 37.99
C SER A 166 -25.75 -1.59 37.87
N PHE A 167 -26.17 -0.59 38.66
CA PHE A 167 -25.61 0.76 38.63
C PHE A 167 -24.09 0.79 38.88
N LYS A 168 -23.60 0.05 39.90
CA LYS A 168 -22.17 -0.05 40.18
C LYS A 168 -21.40 -0.65 39.04
N VAL A 169 -21.91 -1.73 38.44
CA VAL A 169 -21.29 -2.36 37.26
C VAL A 169 -21.30 -1.45 36.06
N TRP A 170 -22.40 -0.74 35.79
CA TRP A 170 -22.50 0.19 34.68
C TRP A 170 -21.53 1.36 34.81
N THR A 171 -21.36 1.89 36.05
CA THR A 171 -20.37 2.94 36.31
C THR A 171 -18.96 2.45 36.05
N LEU A 172 -18.62 1.23 36.47
CA LEU A 172 -17.32 0.63 36.20
C LEU A 172 -17.08 0.44 34.69
N ILE A 173 -18.06 -0.11 33.96
CA ILE A 173 -17.98 -0.29 32.52
C ILE A 173 -17.78 1.05 31.82
N LEU A 174 -18.52 2.09 32.24
CA LEU A 174 -18.38 3.44 31.66
C LEU A 174 -16.96 4.00 31.85
N VAL A 175 -16.43 3.93 33.06
CA VAL A 175 -15.07 4.40 33.39
C VAL A 175 -14.03 3.64 32.56
N MET A 176 -14.11 2.31 32.52
CA MET A 176 -13.20 1.49 31.72
C MET A 176 -13.30 1.79 30.21
N THR A 177 -14.50 2.04 29.72
CA THR A 177 -14.73 2.43 28.31
C THR A 177 -14.06 3.76 27.99
N LEU A 178 -14.22 4.77 28.83
CA LEU A 178 -13.61 6.09 28.68
C LEU A 178 -12.08 6.01 28.74
N LEU A 179 -11.54 5.23 29.67
CA LEU A 179 -10.09 4.99 29.77
C LEU A 179 -9.55 4.28 28.52
N ALA A 180 -10.23 3.25 28.01
CA ALA A 180 -9.84 2.53 26.82
C ALA A 180 -9.83 3.45 25.57
N LEU A 181 -10.85 4.30 25.41
CA LEU A 181 -10.92 5.26 24.32
C LEU A 181 -9.83 6.33 24.43
N GLY A 182 -9.58 6.84 25.63
CA GLY A 182 -8.51 7.80 25.88
C GLY A 182 -7.12 7.22 25.59
N ALA A 183 -6.85 6.01 26.08
CA ALA A 183 -5.59 5.30 25.84
C ALA A 183 -5.39 5.00 24.35
N SER A 184 -6.44 4.55 23.65
CA SER A 184 -6.41 4.31 22.19
C SER A 184 -6.10 5.59 21.42
N GLY A 185 -6.74 6.71 21.78
CA GLY A 185 -6.47 8.00 21.14
C GLY A 185 -5.02 8.46 21.32
N LEU A 186 -4.47 8.32 22.53
CA LEU A 186 -3.07 8.64 22.82
C LEU A 186 -2.09 7.72 22.08
N ALA A 187 -2.39 6.42 22.01
CA ALA A 187 -1.56 5.45 21.30
C ALA A 187 -1.50 5.77 19.79
N ILE A 188 -2.64 6.04 19.17
CA ILE A 188 -2.72 6.38 17.73
C ILE A 188 -1.98 7.70 17.45
N GLN A 189 -2.18 8.73 18.27
CA GLN A 189 -1.48 10.01 18.11
C GLN A 189 0.04 9.84 18.20
N ARG A 190 0.53 9.06 19.19
CA ARG A 190 1.96 8.78 19.31
C ARG A 190 2.51 7.94 18.16
N GLY A 191 1.74 6.94 17.72
CA GLY A 191 2.14 6.07 16.61
C GLY A 191 2.22 6.78 15.25
N LEU A 192 1.38 7.82 15.01
CA LEU A 192 1.39 8.59 13.77
C LEU A 192 2.32 9.81 13.78
N ARG A 193 2.84 10.22 14.93
CA ARG A 193 3.77 11.35 15.04
C ARG A 193 5.02 11.23 14.16
N PRO A 194 5.69 10.08 14.05
CA PRO A 194 6.86 9.93 13.18
C PRO A 194 6.53 10.21 11.70
N LEU A 195 5.37 9.78 11.22
CA LEU A 195 4.93 10.04 9.85
C LEU A 195 4.73 11.53 9.58
N ALA A 196 4.10 12.26 10.51
CA ALA A 196 3.95 13.72 10.41
C ALA A 196 5.30 14.45 10.42
N ARG A 197 6.31 13.94 11.13
CA ARG A 197 7.66 14.50 11.11
C ARG A 197 8.33 14.30 9.74
N VAL A 198 8.23 13.10 9.16
CA VAL A 198 8.76 12.85 7.80
C VAL A 198 8.10 13.78 6.79
N GLU A 199 6.77 13.95 6.86
CA GLU A 199 6.03 14.90 6.03
C GLU A 199 6.59 16.32 6.15
N THR A 200 6.76 16.85 7.38
CA THR A 200 7.26 18.21 7.61
C THR A 200 8.71 18.39 7.12
N VAL A 201 9.56 17.38 7.31
CA VAL A 201 10.95 17.40 6.82
C VAL A 201 10.98 17.44 5.29
N ILE A 202 10.16 16.65 4.62
CA ILE A 202 10.10 16.64 3.15
C ILE A 202 9.48 17.94 2.61
N ALA A 203 8.40 18.44 3.24
CA ALA A 203 7.70 19.65 2.80
C ALA A 203 8.54 20.94 2.98
N ALA A 204 9.39 20.97 4.00
CA ALA A 204 10.27 22.11 4.26
C ALA A 204 11.61 22.05 3.51
N ARG A 205 11.84 20.99 2.73
CA ARG A 205 13.12 20.76 2.07
C ARG A 205 13.22 21.60 0.80
N ASP A 206 14.43 22.15 0.57
CA ASP A 206 14.74 22.78 -0.71
C ASP A 206 14.64 21.75 -1.84
N PRO A 207 13.94 22.03 -2.95
CA PRO A 207 13.88 21.14 -4.11
C PRO A 207 15.24 20.74 -4.68
N ALA A 208 16.28 21.51 -4.44
CA ALA A 208 17.65 21.21 -4.84
C ALA A 208 18.42 20.31 -3.85
N ASP A 209 17.89 20.06 -2.65
CA ASP A 209 18.52 19.21 -1.64
C ASP A 209 18.19 17.74 -1.91
N LEU A 210 19.09 17.03 -2.56
CA LEU A 210 18.97 15.61 -2.93
C LEU A 210 19.67 14.65 -1.95
N ARG A 211 19.97 15.07 -0.72
CA ARG A 211 20.55 14.18 0.29
C ARG A 211 19.49 13.20 0.79
N PRO A 212 19.86 11.99 1.24
CA PRO A 212 18.91 11.06 1.85
C PRO A 212 18.17 11.68 3.04
N VAL A 213 16.95 11.26 3.29
CA VAL A 213 16.20 11.59 4.51
C VAL A 213 16.74 10.70 5.62
N GLU A 214 17.57 11.30 6.51
CA GLU A 214 18.10 10.64 7.71
C GLU A 214 17.14 10.87 8.86
N HIS A 215 16.44 9.83 9.32
CA HIS A 215 15.58 9.88 10.49
C HIS A 215 15.50 8.51 11.13
N GLU A 216 15.58 8.45 12.45
CA GLU A 216 15.25 7.25 13.20
C GLU A 216 13.75 7.05 13.12
N THR A 217 13.33 6.15 12.26
CA THR A 217 11.92 5.82 12.04
C THR A 217 11.59 4.44 12.60
N PRO A 218 10.35 4.21 13.07
CA PRO A 218 9.87 2.86 13.34
C PRO A 218 9.95 1.98 12.09
N ARG A 219 10.14 0.68 12.26
CA ARG A 219 10.29 -0.31 11.17
C ARG A 219 9.17 -0.25 10.13
N GLU A 220 7.97 0.09 10.55
CA GLU A 220 6.80 0.21 9.68
C GLU A 220 6.90 1.38 8.69
N ILE A 221 7.71 2.39 9.01
CA ILE A 221 7.92 3.59 8.20
C ILE A 221 9.21 3.50 7.39
N ASP A 222 10.18 2.70 7.81
CA ASP A 222 11.47 2.53 7.13
C ASP A 222 11.32 2.15 5.65
N ALA A 223 10.36 1.32 5.31
CA ALA A 223 10.09 0.95 3.92
C ALA A 223 9.67 2.15 3.06
N ILE A 224 8.88 3.07 3.62
CA ILE A 224 8.44 4.29 2.94
C ILE A 224 9.63 5.25 2.77
N VAL A 225 10.39 5.47 3.84
CA VAL A 225 11.60 6.33 3.81
C VAL A 225 12.64 5.76 2.84
N GLY A 226 12.82 4.43 2.82
CA GLY A 226 13.69 3.74 1.87
C GLY A 226 13.26 3.95 0.42
N ALA A 227 11.96 3.86 0.13
CA ALA A 227 11.42 4.13 -1.21
C ALA A 227 11.63 5.59 -1.64
N ILE A 228 11.42 6.54 -0.73
CA ILE A 228 11.66 7.98 -0.97
C ILE A 228 13.15 8.22 -1.21
N ASN A 229 14.04 7.67 -0.39
CA ASN A 229 15.49 7.80 -0.57
C ASN A 229 15.96 7.18 -1.88
N GLY A 230 15.38 6.07 -2.30
CA GLY A 230 15.62 5.48 -3.61
C GLY A 230 15.20 6.39 -4.78
N LEU A 231 14.09 7.12 -4.64
CA LEU A 231 13.67 8.13 -5.61
C LEU A 231 14.64 9.32 -5.66
N ILE A 232 15.01 9.84 -4.49
CA ILE A 232 15.96 10.96 -4.36
C ILE A 232 17.30 10.56 -4.97
N GLY A 233 17.82 9.35 -4.70
CA GLY A 233 19.06 8.84 -5.27
C GLY A 233 19.04 8.81 -6.80
N ARG A 234 17.99 8.25 -7.40
CA ARG A 234 17.83 8.24 -8.86
C ARG A 234 17.72 9.66 -9.45
N LEU A 235 17.06 10.58 -8.76
CA LEU A 235 17.00 11.98 -9.20
C LEU A 235 18.36 12.66 -9.12
N ALA A 236 19.12 12.43 -8.06
CA ALA A 236 20.48 12.95 -7.89
C ALA A 236 21.44 12.47 -8.98
N GLU A 237 21.39 11.18 -9.32
CA GLU A 237 22.18 10.59 -10.40
C GLU A 237 21.84 11.23 -11.75
N ARG A 238 20.55 11.41 -12.04
CA ARG A 238 20.09 12.07 -13.28
C ARG A 238 20.52 13.51 -13.37
N MET A 239 20.36 14.27 -12.29
CA MET A 239 20.81 15.67 -12.27
C MET A 239 22.33 15.78 -12.44
N THR A 240 23.09 14.92 -11.82
CA THR A 240 24.56 14.88 -11.97
C THR A 240 24.96 14.56 -13.42
N SER A 241 24.29 13.58 -14.03
CA SER A 241 24.54 13.21 -15.43
C SER A 241 24.17 14.37 -16.39
N MET A 242 23.04 15.04 -16.15
CA MET A 242 22.62 16.20 -16.96
C MET A 242 23.58 17.39 -16.81
N GLN A 243 24.04 17.67 -15.58
CA GLN A 243 25.02 18.74 -15.36
C GLN A 243 26.36 18.47 -16.06
N ARG A 244 26.84 17.23 -16.03
CA ARG A 244 28.06 16.83 -16.78
C ARG A 244 27.84 17.00 -18.27
N PHE A 245 26.70 16.52 -18.79
CA PHE A 245 26.38 16.68 -20.22
C PHE A 245 26.35 18.14 -20.65
N ILE A 246 25.73 19.04 -19.87
CA ILE A 246 25.68 20.48 -20.19
C ILE A 246 27.08 21.09 -20.15
N ALA A 247 27.90 20.74 -19.16
CA ALA A 247 29.26 21.24 -19.04
C ALA A 247 30.13 20.80 -20.22
N ASP A 248 30.05 19.52 -20.59
CA ASP A 248 30.81 18.94 -21.71
C ASP A 248 30.34 19.52 -23.04
N ALA A 249 29.02 19.65 -23.26
CA ALA A 249 28.44 20.28 -24.45
C ALA A 249 28.91 21.74 -24.61
N ALA A 250 28.88 22.52 -23.51
CA ALA A 250 29.37 23.91 -23.53
C ALA A 250 30.86 23.98 -23.87
N HIS A 251 31.68 23.06 -23.32
CA HIS A 251 33.11 23.02 -23.65
C HIS A 251 33.36 22.65 -25.12
N GLN A 252 32.65 21.66 -25.65
CA GLN A 252 32.75 21.20 -27.02
C GLN A 252 32.25 22.24 -28.06
N MET A 253 31.29 23.09 -27.68
CA MET A 253 30.82 24.19 -28.51
C MET A 253 31.81 25.38 -28.50
N ARG A 254 32.45 25.67 -27.39
CA ARG A 254 33.37 26.83 -27.29
C ARG A 254 34.53 26.74 -28.29
N THR A 255 35.12 25.54 -28.45
CA THR A 255 36.28 25.29 -29.29
C THR A 255 35.99 25.60 -30.78
N PRO A 256 34.97 25.05 -31.45
CA PRO A 256 34.70 25.37 -32.84
C PRO A 256 34.24 26.82 -33.06
N LEU A 257 33.52 27.40 -32.06
CA LEU A 257 33.15 28.83 -32.15
C LEU A 257 34.37 29.73 -32.08
N ALA A 258 35.34 29.50 -31.18
CA ALA A 258 36.55 30.26 -31.15
C ALA A 258 37.39 30.10 -32.42
N ARG A 259 37.38 28.89 -33.03
CA ARG A 259 38.02 28.64 -34.32
C ARG A 259 37.34 29.41 -35.45
N LEU A 260 36.00 29.49 -35.44
CA LEU A 260 35.18 30.24 -36.41
C LEU A 260 35.48 31.74 -36.31
N ASP A 261 35.53 32.31 -35.10
CA ASP A 261 35.86 33.71 -34.86
C ASP A 261 37.26 34.05 -35.43
N ALA A 262 38.28 33.21 -35.11
CA ALA A 262 39.61 33.38 -35.63
C ALA A 262 39.67 33.30 -37.18
N GLN A 263 38.88 32.40 -37.80
CA GLN A 263 38.81 32.29 -39.25
C GLN A 263 38.15 33.51 -39.89
N ILE A 264 37.09 34.05 -39.30
CA ILE A 264 36.40 35.28 -39.77
C ILE A 264 37.35 36.46 -39.64
N GLU A 265 38.11 36.60 -38.57
CA GLU A 265 39.11 37.68 -38.41
C GLU A 265 40.18 37.61 -39.50
N LEU A 266 40.71 36.39 -39.76
CA LEU A 266 41.67 36.17 -40.85
C LEU A 266 41.07 36.44 -42.24
N LEU A 267 39.80 36.15 -42.47
CA LEU A 267 39.08 36.43 -43.70
C LEU A 267 38.90 37.94 -43.92
N SER A 268 38.62 38.68 -42.84
CA SER A 268 38.40 40.13 -42.88
C SER A 268 39.65 40.92 -43.29
N GLY A 269 40.86 40.39 -43.05
CA GLY A 269 42.13 40.98 -43.42
C GLY A 269 42.72 40.50 -44.77
N GLU A 270 42.04 39.58 -45.49
CA GLU A 270 42.59 38.98 -46.69
C GLU A 270 42.18 39.79 -47.95
N THR A 271 43.20 40.22 -48.71
CA THR A 271 43.00 41.01 -49.94
C THR A 271 43.25 40.18 -51.20
N ARG A 272 43.82 38.97 -51.11
CA ARG A 272 44.09 38.09 -52.26
C ARG A 272 42.89 37.19 -52.59
N PRO A 273 42.40 37.27 -53.85
CA PRO A 273 41.14 36.54 -54.23
C PRO A 273 41.24 35.03 -54.02
N GLU A 274 42.38 34.42 -54.36
CA GLU A 274 42.56 32.96 -54.21
C GLU A 274 42.51 32.53 -52.73
N ARG A 275 43.21 33.25 -51.85
CA ARG A 275 43.24 32.96 -50.39
C ARG A 275 41.91 33.31 -49.70
N PHE A 276 41.21 34.30 -50.23
CA PHE A 276 39.87 34.65 -49.75
C PHE A 276 38.89 33.49 -49.95
N THR A 277 38.92 32.84 -51.14
CA THR A 277 38.07 31.69 -51.44
C THR A 277 38.43 30.50 -50.50
N GLU A 278 39.69 30.17 -50.35
CA GLU A 278 40.16 29.09 -49.44
C GLU A 278 39.70 29.34 -47.99
N ARG A 279 39.83 30.59 -47.49
CA ARG A 279 39.39 30.96 -46.13
C ARG A 279 37.89 30.93 -45.97
N LEU A 280 37.13 31.36 -47.00
CA LEU A 280 35.68 31.28 -46.99
C LEU A 280 35.20 29.85 -46.93
N ASP A 281 35.86 28.94 -47.67
CA ASP A 281 35.52 27.52 -47.63
C ASP A 281 35.88 26.90 -46.27
N ALA A 282 36.96 27.33 -45.62
CA ALA A 282 37.30 26.92 -44.25
C ALA A 282 36.24 27.42 -43.23
N VAL A 283 35.74 28.65 -43.38
CA VAL A 283 34.66 29.17 -42.54
C VAL A 283 33.37 28.35 -42.74
N ARG A 284 33.00 28.06 -44.00
CA ARG A 284 31.83 27.22 -44.34
C ARG A 284 31.94 25.84 -43.74
N ALA A 285 33.11 25.20 -43.86
CA ALA A 285 33.35 23.89 -43.24
C ALA A 285 33.17 23.92 -41.73
N THR A 286 33.71 24.93 -41.05
CA THR A 286 33.58 25.09 -39.60
C THR A 286 32.14 25.36 -39.17
N CYS A 287 31.38 26.15 -39.94
CA CYS A 287 29.95 26.34 -39.71
C CYS A 287 29.15 25.03 -39.87
N ALA A 288 29.47 24.22 -40.88
CA ALA A 288 28.85 22.89 -41.04
C ALA A 288 29.17 21.95 -39.88
N ASP A 289 30.39 22.01 -39.35
CA ASP A 289 30.81 21.24 -38.18
C ASP A 289 30.03 21.66 -36.91
N VAL A 290 29.85 22.96 -36.67
CA VAL A 290 29.03 23.48 -35.55
C VAL A 290 27.59 23.04 -35.70
N GLY A 291 27.02 23.15 -36.94
CA GLY A 291 25.66 22.69 -37.22
C GLY A 291 25.48 21.17 -36.91
N ARG A 292 26.44 20.37 -37.34
CA ARG A 292 26.46 18.91 -37.06
C ARG A 292 26.54 18.60 -35.55
N LEU A 293 27.45 19.28 -34.85
CA LEU A 293 27.60 19.13 -33.40
C LEU A 293 26.30 19.47 -32.64
N THR A 294 25.69 20.62 -33.06
CA THR A 294 24.40 21.04 -32.45
C THR A 294 23.28 20.03 -32.71
N GLY A 295 23.20 19.49 -33.94
CA GLY A 295 22.27 18.39 -34.27
C GLY A 295 22.48 17.15 -33.42
N GLN A 296 23.73 16.72 -33.22
CA GLN A 296 24.08 15.56 -32.41
C GLN A 296 23.77 15.78 -30.92
N LEU A 297 24.03 17.00 -30.40
CA LEU A 297 23.65 17.33 -29.00
C LEU A 297 22.13 17.29 -28.80
N LEU A 298 21.39 17.86 -29.77
CA LEU A 298 19.92 17.83 -29.73
C LEU A 298 19.39 16.38 -29.82
N SER A 299 19.97 15.58 -30.71
CA SER A 299 19.61 14.16 -30.87
C SER A 299 19.87 13.37 -29.59
N HIS A 300 21.04 13.55 -28.98
CA HIS A 300 21.36 12.91 -27.69
C HIS A 300 20.39 13.30 -26.58
N ALA A 301 20.07 14.60 -26.46
CA ALA A 301 19.07 15.08 -25.49
C ALA A 301 17.68 14.51 -25.76
N MET A 302 17.27 14.44 -27.04
CA MET A 302 16.00 13.86 -27.46
C MET A 302 15.91 12.36 -27.14
N VAL A 303 16.96 11.59 -27.39
CA VAL A 303 17.03 10.15 -27.09
C VAL A 303 16.83 9.93 -25.59
N ILE A 304 17.58 10.67 -24.74
CA ILE A 304 17.43 10.54 -23.28
C ILE A 304 15.99 10.84 -22.85
N HIS A 305 15.38 11.92 -23.38
CA HIS A 305 14.01 12.29 -23.03
C HIS A 305 12.97 11.30 -23.54
N ARG A 306 13.10 10.81 -24.77
CA ARG A 306 12.15 9.86 -25.39
C ARG A 306 12.17 8.49 -24.72
N THR A 307 13.33 8.03 -24.32
CA THR A 307 13.51 6.75 -23.59
C THR A 307 12.61 6.62 -22.37
N GLU A 308 12.26 7.74 -21.73
CA GLU A 308 11.45 7.76 -20.49
C GLU A 308 9.97 8.11 -20.75
N ALA A 309 9.68 8.84 -21.84
CA ALA A 309 8.37 9.44 -22.07
C ALA A 309 7.52 8.69 -23.11
N VAL A 310 8.14 7.92 -24.01
CA VAL A 310 7.44 7.32 -25.15
C VAL A 310 7.23 5.82 -24.91
N PRO A 311 5.98 5.32 -24.98
CA PRO A 311 5.73 3.88 -24.89
C PRO A 311 6.36 3.15 -26.08
N LEU A 312 7.03 2.04 -25.81
CA LEU A 312 7.60 1.17 -26.83
C LEU A 312 6.49 0.61 -27.71
N GLN A 313 6.70 0.59 -29.02
CA GLN A 313 5.77 0.08 -30.02
C GLN A 313 6.42 -1.02 -30.87
N PRO A 314 5.64 -1.85 -31.58
CA PRO A 314 6.18 -2.83 -32.49
C PRO A 314 7.02 -2.18 -33.60
N VAL A 315 8.30 -2.56 -33.72
CA VAL A 315 9.23 -2.10 -34.76
C VAL A 315 9.81 -3.30 -35.48
N ASP A 316 9.75 -3.29 -36.81
CA ASP A 316 10.40 -4.30 -37.63
C ASP A 316 11.85 -3.88 -37.93
N LEU A 317 12.78 -4.60 -37.32
CA LEU A 317 14.23 -4.34 -37.46
C LEU A 317 14.73 -4.52 -38.87
N VAL A 318 14.17 -5.46 -39.66
CA VAL A 318 14.57 -5.66 -41.07
C VAL A 318 14.23 -4.45 -41.90
N ARG A 319 13.02 -3.92 -41.73
CA ARG A 319 12.59 -2.70 -42.39
C ARG A 319 13.43 -1.50 -41.92
N LEU A 320 13.63 -1.35 -40.61
CA LEU A 320 14.41 -0.28 -40.01
C LEU A 320 15.85 -0.24 -40.57
N ALA A 321 16.52 -1.43 -40.61
CA ALA A 321 17.89 -1.54 -41.12
C ALA A 321 17.98 -1.18 -42.61
N ARG A 322 17.01 -1.64 -43.41
CA ARG A 322 16.96 -1.33 -44.85
C ARG A 322 16.71 0.15 -45.10
N GLU A 323 15.79 0.79 -44.41
CA GLU A 323 15.51 2.22 -44.50
C GLU A 323 16.71 3.08 -44.03
N GLY A 324 17.39 2.64 -42.92
CA GLY A 324 18.58 3.29 -42.42
C GLY A 324 19.73 3.28 -43.43
N LEU A 325 19.96 2.12 -44.04
CA LEU A 325 20.97 1.96 -45.07
C LEU A 325 20.66 2.83 -46.29
N GLY A 326 19.41 2.86 -46.75
CA GLY A 326 19.00 3.72 -47.87
C GLY A 326 19.20 5.20 -47.64
N ARG A 327 19.10 5.68 -46.39
CA ARG A 327 19.38 7.07 -46.01
C ARG A 327 20.86 7.39 -45.88
N ALA A 328 21.68 6.37 -45.56
CA ALA A 328 23.12 6.53 -45.39
C ALA A 328 23.86 6.59 -46.74
N ILE A 329 23.38 5.92 -47.78
CA ILE A 329 24.02 5.88 -49.11
C ILE A 329 24.27 7.26 -49.69
N PRO A 330 23.34 8.26 -49.69
CA PRO A 330 23.62 9.60 -50.22
C PRO A 330 24.71 10.35 -49.47
N LEU A 331 25.07 9.96 -48.26
CA LEU A 331 26.14 10.56 -47.43
C LEU A 331 27.53 10.12 -47.87
N ALA A 332 27.65 9.06 -48.67
CA ALA A 332 28.93 8.60 -49.24
C ALA A 332 29.50 9.59 -50.28
N GLY A 333 28.68 10.53 -50.80
CA GLY A 333 29.11 11.50 -51.79
C GLY A 333 29.58 10.85 -53.08
N ASP A 334 30.72 11.32 -53.62
CA ASP A 334 31.34 10.78 -54.85
C ASP A 334 32.20 9.52 -54.64
N HIS A 335 32.20 8.95 -53.43
CA HIS A 335 32.92 7.70 -53.14
C HIS A 335 32.08 6.51 -53.55
N ASP A 336 32.63 5.62 -54.38
CA ASP A 336 32.02 4.32 -54.76
C ASP A 336 32.08 3.41 -53.54
N VAL A 337 30.99 3.35 -52.78
CA VAL A 337 30.84 2.44 -51.62
C VAL A 337 29.97 1.26 -52.01
N GLU A 338 30.51 0.06 -51.95
CA GLU A 338 29.75 -1.17 -52.13
C GLU A 338 28.91 -1.48 -50.89
N VAL A 339 27.60 -1.52 -51.06
CA VAL A 339 26.67 -1.69 -49.95
C VAL A 339 25.90 -3.02 -50.11
N SER A 340 25.94 -3.88 -49.12
CA SER A 340 25.18 -5.14 -49.11
C SER A 340 24.23 -5.19 -47.92
N PHE A 341 23.04 -5.75 -48.16
CA PHE A 341 22.06 -6.02 -47.10
C PHE A 341 21.62 -7.48 -47.20
N ASP A 342 21.72 -8.18 -46.09
CA ASP A 342 21.26 -9.57 -45.97
C ASP A 342 20.40 -9.78 -44.70
N SER A 343 19.42 -10.64 -44.75
CA SER A 343 18.57 -10.99 -43.64
C SER A 343 18.00 -12.39 -43.76
N GLU A 344 18.22 -13.22 -42.77
CA GLU A 344 17.61 -14.54 -42.68
C GLU A 344 16.08 -14.48 -42.47
N LEU A 345 15.57 -13.35 -42.01
CA LEU A 345 14.17 -13.14 -41.66
C LEU A 345 13.51 -12.17 -42.66
N ALA A 346 12.26 -12.43 -43.00
CA ALA A 346 11.44 -11.49 -43.77
C ALA A 346 11.04 -10.27 -42.92
N GLN A 347 10.83 -10.47 -41.60
CA GLN A 347 10.46 -9.48 -40.60
C GLN A 347 11.04 -9.87 -39.23
N ALA A 348 11.49 -8.91 -38.44
CA ALA A 348 12.03 -9.12 -37.09
C ALA A 348 11.46 -8.05 -36.14
N TRP A 349 10.45 -8.45 -35.37
CA TRP A 349 9.72 -7.50 -34.52
C TRP A 349 10.31 -7.40 -33.12
N ILE A 350 10.51 -6.16 -32.67
CA ILE A 350 10.86 -5.82 -31.28
C ILE A 350 9.89 -4.76 -30.73
N ALA A 351 9.84 -4.62 -29.40
CA ALA A 351 9.25 -3.47 -28.76
C ALA A 351 10.27 -2.33 -28.69
N GLY A 352 10.04 -1.22 -29.39
CA GLY A 352 11.01 -0.13 -29.45
C GLY A 352 10.41 1.23 -29.83
N ASP A 353 11.24 2.27 -29.74
CA ASP A 353 10.95 3.60 -30.32
C ASP A 353 11.63 3.70 -31.69
N PRO A 354 10.88 3.75 -32.79
CA PRO A 354 11.45 3.72 -34.14
C PRO A 354 12.37 4.92 -34.43
N ILE A 355 12.11 6.08 -33.81
CA ILE A 355 12.92 7.29 -34.04
C ILE A 355 14.29 7.12 -33.37
N SER A 356 14.33 6.70 -32.10
CA SER A 356 15.59 6.47 -31.39
C SER A 356 16.40 5.34 -32.02
N LEU A 357 15.75 4.25 -32.41
CA LEU A 357 16.42 3.12 -33.10
C LEU A 357 16.98 3.54 -34.47
N GLN A 358 16.23 4.34 -35.23
CA GLN A 358 16.70 4.89 -36.51
C GLN A 358 17.93 5.80 -36.33
N GLU A 359 17.95 6.59 -35.25
CA GLU A 359 19.07 7.46 -34.90
C GLU A 359 20.32 6.65 -34.52
N ALA A 360 20.15 5.61 -33.71
CA ALA A 360 21.24 4.70 -33.35
C ALA A 360 21.85 4.06 -34.60
N LEU A 361 21.01 3.54 -35.49
CA LEU A 361 21.47 2.92 -36.73
C LEU A 361 22.18 3.92 -37.63
N SER A 362 21.63 5.14 -37.76
CA SER A 362 22.24 6.24 -38.55
C SER A 362 23.63 6.61 -38.03
N ASN A 363 23.83 6.66 -36.70
CA ASN A 363 25.12 6.93 -36.09
C ASN A 363 26.16 5.83 -36.36
N VAL A 364 25.77 4.55 -36.33
CA VAL A 364 26.70 3.46 -36.67
C VAL A 364 27.08 3.51 -38.17
N LEU A 365 26.10 3.66 -39.05
CA LEU A 365 26.36 3.73 -40.49
C LEU A 365 27.20 4.96 -40.88
N HIS A 366 26.94 6.09 -40.25
CA HIS A 366 27.73 7.32 -40.47
C HIS A 366 29.18 7.15 -39.97
N ASN A 367 29.38 6.48 -38.84
CA ASN A 367 30.73 6.15 -38.36
C ASN A 367 31.48 5.22 -39.35
N ALA A 368 30.81 4.20 -39.87
CA ALA A 368 31.38 3.31 -40.88
C ALA A 368 31.84 4.03 -42.14
N LEU A 369 30.99 4.95 -42.64
CA LEU A 369 31.29 5.75 -43.85
C LEU A 369 32.41 6.77 -43.66
N LEU A 370 32.39 7.54 -42.55
CA LEU A 370 33.33 8.65 -42.37
C LEU A 370 34.66 8.26 -41.71
N HIS A 371 34.64 7.34 -40.77
CA HIS A 371 35.81 6.97 -39.97
C HIS A 371 36.43 5.64 -40.39
N GLY A 372 35.63 4.76 -41.00
CA GLY A 372 36.11 3.52 -41.56
C GLY A 372 36.94 3.68 -42.82
N HIS A 373 36.86 4.83 -43.56
CA HIS A 373 37.33 4.95 -44.93
C HIS A 373 36.86 3.73 -45.76
N ALA A 374 35.67 3.27 -45.46
CA ALA A 374 35.15 2.02 -45.99
C ALA A 374 34.66 2.23 -47.43
N ASP A 375 35.16 1.38 -48.31
CA ASP A 375 34.61 1.20 -49.65
C ASP A 375 33.60 0.06 -49.71
N ARG A 376 33.40 -0.66 -48.57
CA ARG A 376 32.41 -1.73 -48.46
C ARG A 376 31.73 -1.69 -47.08
N ILE A 377 30.37 -1.70 -47.09
CA ILE A 377 29.53 -1.85 -45.90
C ILE A 377 28.54 -2.99 -46.07
N ALA A 378 28.49 -3.90 -45.08
CA ALA A 378 27.53 -4.98 -45.05
C ALA A 378 26.63 -4.86 -43.81
N VAL A 379 25.33 -4.94 -43.99
CA VAL A 379 24.35 -4.94 -42.90
C VAL A 379 23.60 -6.27 -42.90
N ASN A 380 23.73 -7.03 -41.81
CA ASN A 380 23.06 -8.31 -41.63
C ASN A 380 22.11 -8.26 -40.45
N VAL A 381 20.90 -8.82 -40.67
CA VAL A 381 19.93 -9.03 -39.56
C VAL A 381 19.81 -10.52 -39.32
N GLU A 382 20.21 -10.95 -38.12
CA GLU A 382 20.30 -12.34 -37.72
C GLU A 382 19.39 -12.63 -36.52
N THR A 383 19.00 -13.88 -36.35
CA THR A 383 18.26 -14.32 -35.16
C THR A 383 19.04 -15.38 -34.41
N SER A 384 18.95 -15.36 -33.10
CA SER A 384 19.42 -16.40 -32.22
C SER A 384 18.30 -16.83 -31.27
N PRO A 385 18.40 -17.95 -30.53
CA PRO A 385 17.32 -18.42 -29.66
C PRO A 385 16.81 -17.40 -28.63
N HIS A 386 17.62 -16.40 -28.30
CA HIS A 386 17.30 -15.44 -27.24
C HIS A 386 17.47 -13.97 -27.64
N ALA A 387 17.88 -13.70 -28.89
CA ALA A 387 18.18 -12.34 -29.32
C ALA A 387 17.98 -12.14 -30.83
N LEU A 388 17.63 -10.92 -31.19
CA LEU A 388 17.70 -10.41 -32.57
C LEU A 388 18.90 -9.45 -32.65
N THR A 389 19.68 -9.58 -33.73
CA THR A 389 20.91 -8.79 -33.89
C THR A 389 20.94 -8.09 -35.24
N ILE A 390 21.42 -6.83 -35.22
CA ILE A 390 21.83 -6.11 -36.45
C ILE A 390 23.36 -6.01 -36.40
N LYS A 391 24.03 -6.61 -37.37
CA LYS A 391 25.48 -6.51 -37.55
C LYS A 391 25.80 -5.57 -38.70
N ILE A 392 26.58 -4.54 -38.43
CA ILE A 392 27.08 -3.59 -39.40
C ILE A 392 28.59 -3.79 -39.50
N ARG A 393 29.03 -4.25 -40.66
CA ARG A 393 30.45 -4.50 -40.92
C ARG A 393 30.95 -3.50 -41.98
N ASP A 394 32.08 -2.86 -41.69
CA ASP A 394 32.87 -2.12 -42.61
C ASP A 394 34.25 -2.76 -42.81
N ASN A 395 34.98 -2.36 -43.86
CA ASN A 395 36.34 -2.84 -44.13
C ASN A 395 37.43 -1.88 -43.66
N GLY A 396 37.10 -0.93 -42.74
CA GLY A 396 38.01 0.00 -42.13
C GLY A 396 38.93 -0.61 -41.05
N GLN A 397 39.75 0.26 -40.45
CA GLN A 397 40.70 -0.16 -39.40
C GLN A 397 39.99 -0.47 -38.07
N GLY A 398 38.80 0.07 -37.85
CA GLY A 398 38.01 -0.10 -36.64
C GLY A 398 38.62 0.59 -35.41
N ILE A 399 38.11 0.25 -34.22
CA ILE A 399 38.54 0.76 -32.93
C ILE A 399 39.34 -0.35 -32.21
N PRO A 400 40.55 -0.06 -31.68
CA PRO A 400 41.32 -1.00 -30.88
C PRO A 400 40.55 -1.51 -29.68
N ARG A 401 40.71 -2.79 -29.30
CA ARG A 401 39.95 -3.46 -28.22
C ARG A 401 40.02 -2.72 -26.89
N GLU A 402 41.19 -2.14 -26.59
CA GLU A 402 41.46 -1.42 -25.36
C GLU A 402 40.61 -0.12 -25.22
N LEU A 403 40.10 0.39 -26.33
CA LEU A 403 39.30 1.62 -26.38
C LEU A 403 37.79 1.40 -26.49
N TRP A 404 37.30 0.16 -26.55
CA TRP A 404 35.87 -0.12 -26.76
C TRP A 404 34.95 0.46 -25.69
N GLU A 405 35.33 0.30 -24.42
CA GLU A 405 34.54 0.91 -23.32
C GLU A 405 34.54 2.43 -23.36
N ALA A 406 35.72 3.02 -23.69
CA ALA A 406 35.84 4.44 -23.79
C ALA A 406 35.09 5.00 -25.00
N ALA A 407 35.03 4.26 -26.12
CA ALA A 407 34.31 4.66 -27.34
C ALA A 407 32.79 4.80 -27.16
N LEU A 408 32.21 4.17 -26.13
CA LEU A 408 30.80 4.27 -25.75
C LEU A 408 30.51 5.44 -24.78
N ARG A 409 31.57 6.13 -24.28
CA ARG A 409 31.39 7.32 -23.43
C ARG A 409 31.19 8.57 -24.25
N PRO A 410 30.32 9.48 -23.82
CA PRO A 410 30.11 10.74 -24.51
C PRO A 410 31.40 11.58 -24.62
N PHE A 411 31.62 12.21 -25.79
CA PHE A 411 32.71 13.14 -26.09
C PHE A 411 34.11 12.51 -26.12
N GLU A 412 34.27 11.21 -25.98
CA GLU A 412 35.53 10.52 -26.14
C GLU A 412 35.94 10.44 -27.63
N ARG A 413 37.18 10.80 -27.91
CA ARG A 413 37.75 10.82 -29.26
C ARG A 413 39.10 10.12 -29.27
N PHE A 414 39.35 9.32 -30.29
CA PHE A 414 40.61 8.59 -30.41
C PHE A 414 41.27 8.94 -31.74
N SER A 415 42.58 9.25 -31.71
CA SER A 415 43.43 9.38 -32.88
C SER A 415 44.16 8.07 -33.09
N LEU A 416 43.87 7.36 -34.17
CA LEU A 416 44.51 6.07 -34.46
C LEU A 416 45.93 6.24 -35.02
N ASP A 417 46.26 7.39 -35.65
CA ASP A 417 47.56 7.63 -36.30
C ASP A 417 48.44 8.67 -35.61
N GLY A 418 48.05 9.25 -34.51
CA GLY A 418 48.84 10.22 -33.75
C GLY A 418 49.12 11.55 -34.48
N LYS A 419 48.67 11.76 -35.72
CA LYS A 419 49.02 12.91 -36.59
C LYS A 419 47.81 13.78 -36.96
N ALA A 420 46.59 13.34 -36.84
CA ALA A 420 45.42 14.15 -37.14
C ALA A 420 44.54 14.34 -35.91
N GLN A 421 43.99 15.56 -35.73
CA GLN A 421 42.91 15.74 -34.75
C GLN A 421 41.72 14.86 -35.15
N PRO A 422 41.23 14.03 -34.25
CA PRO A 422 40.10 13.13 -34.58
C PRO A 422 38.89 13.98 -35.02
N SER A 423 38.35 13.68 -36.21
CA SER A 423 37.13 14.30 -36.69
C SER A 423 35.91 13.73 -36.01
N GLY A 424 34.87 14.55 -35.76
CA GLY A 424 33.64 14.09 -35.10
C GLY A 424 33.46 14.62 -33.68
N SER A 425 32.25 14.49 -33.17
CA SER A 425 31.87 14.99 -31.81
C SER A 425 32.17 14.05 -30.68
N GLY A 426 32.42 12.75 -30.95
CA GLY A 426 32.48 11.71 -29.92
C GLY A 426 31.13 11.36 -29.28
N LEU A 427 30.01 11.77 -29.90
CA LEU A 427 28.66 11.48 -29.38
C LEU A 427 27.97 10.30 -30.09
N GLY A 428 28.38 9.96 -31.32
CA GLY A 428 27.65 8.98 -32.14
C GLY A 428 27.47 7.62 -31.43
N LEU A 429 28.57 6.99 -30.97
CA LEU A 429 28.48 5.71 -30.28
C LEU A 429 27.87 5.81 -28.88
N ALA A 430 28.00 6.94 -28.20
CA ALA A 430 27.32 7.18 -26.93
C ALA A 430 25.80 7.25 -27.09
N ILE A 431 25.30 7.84 -28.20
CA ILE A 431 23.89 7.82 -28.56
C ILE A 431 23.44 6.37 -28.81
N VAL A 432 24.22 5.58 -29.53
CA VAL A 432 23.92 4.16 -29.78
C VAL A 432 23.80 3.41 -28.47
N GLN A 433 24.76 3.57 -27.54
CA GLN A 433 24.71 2.93 -26.22
C GLN A 433 23.50 3.35 -25.41
N ALA A 434 23.14 4.63 -25.39
CA ALA A 434 21.96 5.13 -24.70
C ALA A 434 20.67 4.53 -25.24
N VAL A 435 20.53 4.46 -26.58
CA VAL A 435 19.38 3.85 -27.24
C VAL A 435 19.28 2.36 -26.94
N MET A 436 20.41 1.63 -27.06
CA MET A 436 20.42 0.18 -26.80
C MET A 436 20.07 -0.13 -25.34
N THR A 437 20.65 0.60 -24.39
CA THR A 437 20.31 0.48 -22.95
C THR A 437 18.81 0.69 -22.72
N ALA A 438 18.21 1.69 -23.36
CA ALA A 438 16.80 2.00 -23.30
C ALA A 438 15.89 0.86 -23.79
N HIS A 439 16.37 0.14 -24.80
CA HIS A 439 15.69 -1.00 -25.40
C HIS A 439 16.09 -2.34 -24.78
N ARG A 440 16.81 -2.32 -23.61
CA ARG A 440 17.34 -3.50 -22.94
C ARG A 440 18.25 -4.34 -23.83
N GLY A 441 18.86 -3.70 -24.83
CA GLY A 441 19.80 -4.28 -25.74
C GLY A 441 21.24 -3.97 -25.36
N ASP A 442 22.17 -4.46 -26.16
CA ASP A 442 23.60 -4.28 -25.96
C ASP A 442 24.32 -3.92 -27.26
N VAL A 443 25.47 -3.23 -27.15
CA VAL A 443 26.36 -2.86 -28.24
C VAL A 443 27.63 -3.67 -28.13
N GLY A 444 27.91 -4.50 -29.13
CA GLY A 444 29.14 -5.27 -29.25
C GLY A 444 30.00 -4.77 -30.38
N PHE A 445 31.33 -4.97 -30.25
CA PHE A 445 32.32 -4.70 -31.28
C PHE A 445 33.11 -5.97 -31.58
N ASP A 446 33.55 -6.13 -32.83
CA ASP A 446 34.45 -7.21 -33.23
C ASP A 446 35.46 -6.73 -34.28
N LEU A 447 36.65 -7.33 -34.24
CA LEU A 447 37.73 -7.16 -35.24
C LEU A 447 38.04 -8.53 -35.86
N PRO A 448 37.31 -8.90 -36.97
CA PRO A 448 37.48 -10.16 -37.60
C PRO A 448 38.92 -10.38 -38.15
N ALA A 449 39.41 -11.59 -38.09
CA ALA A 449 40.73 -11.94 -38.66
C ALA A 449 40.84 -11.68 -40.18
N THR A 450 39.68 -11.61 -40.87
CA THR A 450 39.58 -11.28 -42.30
C THR A 450 39.66 -9.77 -42.59
N GLY A 451 39.88 -8.95 -41.55
CA GLY A 451 39.92 -7.48 -41.62
C GLY A 451 38.49 -6.82 -41.50
N GLY A 452 38.54 -5.52 -41.30
CA GLY A 452 37.31 -4.73 -41.09
C GLY A 452 36.89 -4.64 -39.65
N PHE A 453 35.81 -3.89 -39.39
CA PHE A 453 35.22 -3.69 -38.07
C PHE A 453 33.75 -4.06 -38.08
N VAL A 454 33.26 -4.65 -37.01
CA VAL A 454 31.86 -5.03 -36.88
C VAL A 454 31.28 -4.38 -35.63
N VAL A 455 30.15 -3.70 -35.82
CA VAL A 455 29.29 -3.21 -34.73
C VAL A 455 28.06 -4.08 -34.70
N THR A 456 27.77 -4.66 -33.54
CA THR A 456 26.63 -5.54 -33.31
C THR A 456 25.65 -4.87 -32.36
N LEU A 457 24.42 -4.68 -32.79
CA LEU A 457 23.29 -4.20 -31.98
C LEU A 457 22.42 -5.42 -31.62
N THR A 458 22.39 -5.79 -30.34
CA THR A 458 21.70 -6.97 -29.85
C THR A 458 20.46 -6.58 -29.09
N PHE A 459 19.31 -7.11 -29.47
CA PHE A 459 18.02 -6.87 -28.83
C PHE A 459 17.51 -8.16 -28.19
N PRO A 460 16.94 -8.14 -26.99
CA PRO A 460 16.30 -9.30 -26.40
C PRO A 460 15.11 -9.72 -27.26
N GLN A 461 14.96 -11.03 -27.47
CA GLN A 461 13.78 -11.54 -28.16
C GLN A 461 12.56 -11.41 -27.24
N PRO A 462 11.44 -10.84 -27.69
CA PRO A 462 10.26 -10.72 -26.88
C PRO A 462 9.68 -12.10 -26.54
N ASP A 463 9.33 -12.33 -25.27
CA ASP A 463 8.72 -13.58 -24.77
C ASP A 463 7.38 -13.94 -25.46
N SER A 464 6.78 -13.00 -26.17
CA SER A 464 5.57 -13.16 -26.98
C SER A 464 5.75 -12.43 -28.31
N PRO A 465 5.28 -12.98 -29.45
CA PRO A 465 5.40 -12.31 -30.73
C PRO A 465 4.69 -10.96 -30.70
N VAL A 466 5.49 -9.88 -30.74
CA VAL A 466 5.01 -8.50 -30.87
C VAL A 466 4.54 -8.31 -32.32
N VAL A 467 3.33 -8.80 -32.62
CA VAL A 467 2.74 -8.58 -33.95
C VAL A 467 1.84 -7.36 -33.87
N PRO A 468 1.95 -6.37 -34.77
CA PRO A 468 1.03 -5.23 -34.82
C PRO A 468 -0.41 -5.75 -34.98
N ALA A 469 -1.34 -5.19 -34.19
CA ALA A 469 -2.76 -5.47 -34.37
C ALA A 469 -3.15 -5.16 -35.81
N VAL A 470 -3.71 -6.15 -36.51
CA VAL A 470 -4.16 -6.04 -37.90
C VAL A 470 -5.18 -4.89 -37.96
N GLY A 471 -4.77 -3.71 -38.52
CA GLY A 471 -5.68 -2.59 -38.72
C GLY A 471 -5.06 -1.18 -38.71
N GLN A 472 -3.83 -1.00 -38.24
CA GLN A 472 -3.16 0.31 -38.32
C GLN A 472 -2.10 0.29 -39.44
N ARG A 473 -2.54 0.61 -40.68
CA ARG A 473 -1.62 1.04 -41.74
C ARG A 473 -1.33 2.54 -41.52
N PRO A 474 -0.05 2.96 -41.65
CA PRO A 474 0.33 4.38 -41.56
C PRO A 474 -0.31 5.23 -42.64
#